data_ab769d13d1fc9ea7ac01ce11ada8b6a3
#
_entry.id   ab769d13d1fc9ea7ac01ce11ada8b6a3
#
_cell.length_a   1.000
_cell.length_b   1.000
_cell.length_c   1.000
_cell.angle_alpha   90.00
_cell.angle_beta   90.00
_cell.angle_gamma   90.00
#
_symmetry.space_group_name_H-M   'P 1'
#
loop_
_entity.id
_entity.type
_entity.pdbx_description
1 polymer ?
#
loop_
_entity_poly.entity_id
_entity_poly.type
_entity_poly.pdbx_seq_one_letter_code
_entity_poly.pdbx_strand_id
1 'polypeptide(L)'
;AQAYARWLSGETDRHYRLPTEWELEKAMRGTDGRRYPWGDEFDATLLNSHDAGSFDTIPIGRFPKGNSPFGLTDPAGQVFEWTATAGNKNCYIVKGGSWDDSGCGIYRPAARHTRPAELKHIFIGFRLAREE
;
A
#
# COMPACT_ATOMS: atom_id res chain seq x y z
N ALA A 1 13.55 2.51 -1.08
CA ALA A 1 12.70 2.50 0.12
C ALA A 1 13.50 2.18 1.38
N GLN A 2 14.18 1.04 1.48
CA GLN A 2 14.96 0.67 2.68
C GLN A 2 16.09 1.67 3.01
N ALA A 3 16.79 2.20 2.00
CA ALA A 3 17.81 3.21 2.19
C ALA A 3 17.24 4.51 2.79
N TYR A 4 16.06 4.91 2.32
CA TYR A 4 15.33 6.06 2.88
C TYR A 4 14.93 5.82 4.33
N ALA A 5 14.41 4.64 4.66
CA ALA A 5 14.04 4.31 6.03
C ALA A 5 15.25 4.38 7.00
N ARG A 6 16.41 3.86 6.57
CA ARG A 6 17.65 3.95 7.36
C ARG A 6 18.12 5.40 7.54
N TRP A 7 18.09 6.18 6.46
CA TRP A 7 18.46 7.59 6.54
C TRP A 7 17.53 8.36 7.50
N LEU A 8 16.21 8.20 7.35
CA LEU A 8 15.23 8.87 8.22
C LEU A 8 15.39 8.46 9.70
N SER A 9 15.74 7.19 9.95
CA SER A 9 16.02 6.72 11.32
C SER A 9 17.21 7.46 11.92
N GLY A 10 18.27 7.67 11.14
CA GLY A 10 19.44 8.43 11.60
C GLY A 10 19.17 9.92 11.84
N GLU A 11 18.30 10.52 11.02
CA GLU A 11 17.96 11.95 11.13
C GLU A 11 17.01 12.27 12.31
N THR A 12 16.22 11.27 12.76
CA THR A 12 15.12 11.53 13.69
C THR A 12 15.28 10.87 15.06
N ASP A 13 16.33 10.09 15.25
CA ASP A 13 16.54 9.24 16.44
C ASP A 13 15.34 8.33 16.74
N ARG A 14 14.71 7.84 15.66
CA ARG A 14 13.56 6.92 15.69
C ARG A 14 13.79 5.79 14.72
N HIS A 15 13.27 4.61 15.01
CA HIS A 15 13.43 3.45 14.14
C HIS A 15 12.32 3.36 13.10
N TYR A 16 12.68 3.58 11.82
CA TYR A 16 11.79 3.42 10.68
C TYR A 16 12.22 2.24 9.81
N ARG A 17 11.24 1.51 9.31
CA ARG A 17 11.45 0.39 8.39
C ARG A 17 10.26 0.25 7.43
N LEU A 18 10.40 -0.58 6.41
CA LEU A 18 9.24 -1.04 5.65
C LEU A 18 8.39 -1.96 6.54
N PRO A 19 7.05 -1.89 6.42
CA PRO A 19 6.18 -2.87 7.07
C PRO A 19 6.37 -4.26 6.42
N THR A 20 6.16 -5.31 7.17
CA THR A 20 5.94 -6.65 6.60
C THR A 20 4.60 -6.68 5.86
N GLU A 21 4.40 -7.67 4.98
CA GLU A 21 3.10 -7.81 4.29
C GLU A 21 1.94 -7.98 5.27
N TRP A 22 2.16 -8.67 6.39
CA TRP A 22 1.15 -8.91 7.42
C TRP A 22 0.77 -7.64 8.20
N GLU A 23 1.76 -6.83 8.53
CA GLU A 23 1.54 -5.53 9.17
C GLU A 23 0.77 -4.59 8.25
N LEU A 24 1.17 -4.53 6.98
CA LEU A 24 0.51 -3.69 6.00
C LEU A 24 -0.91 -4.18 5.72
N GLU A 25 -1.12 -5.49 5.53
CA GLU A 25 -2.45 -6.07 5.35
C GLU A 25 -3.37 -5.77 6.53
N LYS A 26 -2.89 -5.97 7.76
CA LYS A 26 -3.66 -5.65 8.97
C LYS A 26 -3.99 -4.15 9.05
N ALA A 27 -3.01 -3.28 8.76
CA ALA A 27 -3.23 -1.84 8.75
C ALA A 27 -4.27 -1.40 7.70
N MET A 28 -4.31 -2.08 6.55
CA MET A 28 -5.24 -1.80 5.46
C MET A 28 -6.66 -2.30 5.75
N ARG A 29 -6.84 -3.50 6.33
CA ARG A 29 -8.15 -4.14 6.42
C ARG A 29 -8.72 -4.24 7.85
N GLY A 30 -7.96 -3.93 8.88
CA GLY A 30 -8.42 -4.10 10.25
C GLY A 30 -8.36 -5.56 10.72
N THR A 31 -9.24 -5.91 11.66
CA THR A 31 -9.23 -7.21 12.35
C THR A 31 -10.46 -8.08 12.09
N ASP A 32 -11.45 -7.58 11.38
CA ASP A 32 -12.73 -8.26 11.13
C ASP A 32 -12.76 -9.10 9.84
N GLY A 33 -11.64 -9.15 9.09
CA GLY A 33 -11.51 -9.97 7.90
C GLY A 33 -12.17 -9.40 6.64
N ARG A 34 -12.57 -8.13 6.65
CA ARG A 34 -13.18 -7.46 5.49
C ARG A 34 -12.34 -7.57 4.22
N ARG A 35 -12.99 -7.52 3.06
CA ARG A 35 -12.31 -7.67 1.75
C ARG A 35 -11.52 -6.45 1.33
N TYR A 36 -12.01 -5.24 1.64
CA TYR A 36 -11.42 -3.96 1.29
C TYR A 36 -11.24 -3.10 2.54
N PRO A 37 -10.45 -2.05 2.50
CA PRO A 37 -10.30 -1.15 3.65
C PRO A 37 -11.62 -0.59 4.18
N TRP A 38 -12.59 -0.38 3.31
CA TRP A 38 -13.91 0.20 3.62
C TRP A 38 -15.02 -0.82 3.86
N GLY A 39 -14.82 -2.11 3.61
CA GLY A 39 -15.85 -3.15 3.79
C GLY A 39 -15.70 -4.32 2.82
N ASP A 40 -16.80 -5.01 2.54
CA ASP A 40 -16.78 -6.25 1.73
C ASP A 40 -17.14 -6.05 0.25
N GLU A 41 -17.75 -4.93 -0.09
CA GLU A 41 -18.11 -4.61 -1.47
C GLU A 41 -17.08 -3.68 -2.11
N PHE A 42 -16.77 -3.94 -3.38
CA PHE A 42 -15.90 -3.05 -4.15
C PHE A 42 -16.64 -1.76 -4.51
N ASP A 43 -15.98 -0.63 -4.29
CA ASP A 43 -16.51 0.68 -4.65
C ASP A 43 -15.39 1.53 -5.27
N ALA A 44 -15.44 1.71 -6.59
CA ALA A 44 -14.46 2.47 -7.36
C ALA A 44 -14.43 3.97 -7.00
N THR A 45 -15.41 4.46 -6.26
CA THR A 45 -15.45 5.87 -5.81
C THR A 45 -14.63 6.13 -4.55
N LEU A 46 -14.05 5.10 -3.96
CA LEU A 46 -13.33 5.16 -2.69
C LEU A 46 -11.80 5.07 -2.82
N LEU A 47 -11.27 5.03 -4.04
CA LEU A 47 -9.84 4.89 -4.28
C LEU A 47 -9.41 5.53 -5.61
N ASN A 48 -8.12 5.85 -5.74
CA ASN A 48 -7.54 6.23 -7.02
C ASN A 48 -7.16 4.97 -7.81
N SER A 49 -8.02 4.62 -8.78
CA SER A 49 -7.88 3.50 -9.70
C SER A 49 -8.00 3.97 -11.15
N HIS A 50 -7.80 3.09 -12.12
CA HIS A 50 -8.05 3.40 -13.52
C HIS A 50 -9.50 3.92 -13.73
N ASP A 51 -10.47 3.31 -13.03
CA ASP A 51 -11.88 3.69 -13.12
C ASP A 51 -12.18 5.09 -12.53
N ALA A 52 -11.31 5.61 -11.68
CA ALA A 52 -11.42 6.98 -11.17
C ALA A 52 -11.04 8.04 -12.22
N GLY A 53 -10.33 7.65 -13.29
CA GLY A 53 -10.05 8.49 -14.46
C GLY A 53 -8.98 9.56 -14.27
N SER A 54 -8.22 9.52 -13.18
CA SER A 54 -7.11 10.46 -12.97
C SER A 54 -5.92 10.18 -13.87
N PHE A 55 -5.67 8.91 -14.19
CA PHE A 55 -4.55 8.39 -14.99
C PHE A 55 -3.17 8.88 -14.50
N ASP A 56 -3.06 9.15 -13.20
CA ASP A 56 -1.87 9.58 -12.50
C ASP A 56 -2.06 9.48 -10.99
N THR A 57 -0.99 9.71 -10.24
CA THR A 57 -1.09 9.94 -8.80
C THR A 57 -1.82 11.26 -8.52
N ILE A 58 -2.52 11.30 -7.41
CA ILE A 58 -3.26 12.47 -6.95
C ILE A 58 -2.80 12.86 -5.54
N PRO A 59 -3.13 14.07 -5.07
CA PRO A 59 -2.84 14.46 -3.69
C PRO A 59 -3.41 13.46 -2.68
N ILE A 60 -2.62 13.12 -1.67
CA ILE A 60 -2.98 12.18 -0.60
C ILE A 60 -4.25 12.63 0.11
N GLY A 61 -5.12 11.66 0.46
CA GLY A 61 -6.33 11.91 1.26
C GLY A 61 -7.55 12.42 0.46
N ARG A 62 -7.54 12.29 -0.84
CA ARG A 62 -8.70 12.65 -1.68
C ARG A 62 -9.89 11.71 -1.49
N PHE A 63 -9.67 10.52 -0.95
CA PHE A 63 -10.69 9.50 -0.71
C PHE A 63 -10.83 9.15 0.78
N PRO A 64 -11.28 10.07 1.63
CA PRO A 64 -11.30 9.85 3.09
C PRO A 64 -12.22 8.70 3.52
N LYS A 65 -13.26 8.40 2.74
CA LYS A 65 -14.14 7.24 2.98
C LYS A 65 -13.50 5.90 2.60
N GLY A 66 -12.41 5.93 1.83
CA GLY A 66 -11.59 4.77 1.48
C GLY A 66 -10.52 4.43 2.53
N ASN A 67 -10.37 5.23 3.57
CA ASN A 67 -9.40 4.98 4.64
C ASN A 67 -9.68 3.67 5.36
N SER A 68 -8.63 3.08 5.92
CA SER A 68 -8.75 1.83 6.68
C SER A 68 -9.39 2.06 8.05
N PRO A 69 -9.83 0.97 8.75
CA PRO A 69 -10.35 1.07 10.11
C PRO A 69 -9.39 1.69 11.12
N PHE A 70 -8.09 1.58 10.86
CA PHE A 70 -7.04 2.20 11.68
C PHE A 70 -6.65 3.61 11.23
N GLY A 71 -7.38 4.19 10.27
CA GLY A 71 -7.12 5.53 9.77
C GLY A 71 -5.98 5.63 8.76
N LEU A 72 -5.53 4.50 8.19
CA LEU A 72 -4.54 4.51 7.13
C LEU A 72 -5.11 5.19 5.89
N THR A 73 -4.46 6.25 5.43
CA THR A 73 -4.88 7.02 4.26
C THR A 73 -4.42 6.36 2.97
N ASP A 74 -5.29 6.36 1.96
CA ASP A 74 -5.05 5.76 0.64
C ASP A 74 -4.48 4.32 0.71
N PRO A 75 -5.12 3.40 1.46
CA PRO A 75 -4.61 2.04 1.65
C PRO A 75 -4.78 1.16 0.41
N ALA A 76 -5.59 1.57 -0.55
CA ALA A 76 -5.83 0.87 -1.81
C ALA A 76 -5.81 1.87 -2.97
N GLY A 77 -5.34 1.42 -4.13
CA GLY A 77 -5.12 2.29 -5.29
C GLY A 77 -3.92 3.21 -5.09
N GLN A 78 -3.85 4.30 -5.84
CA GLN A 78 -2.77 5.25 -5.86
C GLN A 78 -1.48 4.62 -6.43
N VAL A 79 -0.70 3.91 -5.61
CA VAL A 79 0.47 3.12 -6.03
C VAL A 79 0.55 1.84 -5.21
N PHE A 80 1.13 0.79 -5.77
CA PHE A 80 1.59 -0.35 -4.98
C PHE A 80 2.61 0.09 -3.94
N GLU A 81 2.64 -0.59 -2.83
CA GLU A 81 3.57 -0.27 -1.76
C GLU A 81 4.49 -1.45 -1.43
N TRP A 82 5.79 -1.16 -1.39
CA TRP A 82 6.81 -2.13 -0.99
C TRP A 82 6.62 -2.59 0.44
N THR A 83 6.77 -3.88 0.66
CA THR A 83 6.90 -4.47 2.01
C THR A 83 8.32 -4.98 2.26
N ALA A 84 8.64 -5.28 3.51
CA ALA A 84 9.89 -5.94 3.90
C ALA A 84 9.86 -7.45 3.62
N THR A 85 8.71 -8.01 3.24
CA THR A 85 8.55 -9.46 3.05
C THR A 85 9.14 -9.88 1.71
N ALA A 86 10.12 -10.78 1.78
CA ALA A 86 10.73 -11.38 0.59
C ALA A 86 9.75 -12.33 -0.11
N GLY A 87 9.75 -12.26 -1.43
CA GLY A 87 9.15 -13.26 -2.31
C GLY A 87 10.22 -14.23 -2.85
N ASN A 88 9.90 -14.89 -3.97
CA ASN A 88 10.84 -15.76 -4.64
C ASN A 88 11.84 -14.97 -5.51
N LYS A 89 13.04 -15.53 -5.75
CA LYS A 89 14.01 -15.06 -6.75
C LYS A 89 14.34 -13.55 -6.66
N ASN A 90 14.80 -13.08 -5.51
CA ASN A 90 15.13 -11.67 -5.30
C ASN A 90 13.96 -10.70 -5.59
N CYS A 91 12.75 -11.12 -5.28
CA CYS A 91 11.55 -10.30 -5.33
C CYS A 91 11.07 -9.95 -3.93
N TYR A 92 10.29 -8.90 -3.82
CA TYR A 92 9.59 -8.51 -2.60
C TYR A 92 8.09 -8.39 -2.85
N ILE A 93 7.31 -8.58 -1.79
CA ILE A 93 5.87 -8.42 -1.85
C ILE A 93 5.53 -6.93 -1.94
N VAL A 94 4.59 -6.60 -2.83
CA VAL A 94 3.93 -5.30 -2.92
C VAL A 94 2.43 -5.47 -2.76
N LYS A 95 1.75 -4.46 -2.23
CA LYS A 95 0.31 -4.49 -1.93
C LYS A 95 -0.37 -3.19 -2.35
N GLY A 96 -1.69 -3.22 -2.42
CA GLY A 96 -2.56 -2.05 -2.53
C GLY A 96 -3.11 -1.75 -3.93
N GLY A 97 -2.45 -2.20 -4.99
CA GLY A 97 -2.80 -1.80 -6.36
C GLY A 97 -2.37 -0.36 -6.70
N SER A 98 -2.57 0.04 -7.95
CA SER A 98 -2.18 1.37 -8.44
C SER A 98 -3.33 2.08 -9.14
N TRP A 99 -3.08 3.34 -9.51
CA TRP A 99 -4.04 4.17 -10.27
C TRP A 99 -4.27 3.63 -11.70
N ASP A 100 -3.40 2.78 -12.23
CA ASP A 100 -3.53 2.17 -13.56
C ASP A 100 -4.25 0.81 -13.55
N ASP A 101 -4.49 0.26 -12.37
CA ASP A 101 -5.20 -1.00 -12.25
C ASP A 101 -6.71 -0.81 -12.26
N SER A 102 -7.44 -1.83 -12.74
CA SER A 102 -8.88 -1.92 -12.72
C SER A 102 -9.36 -3.25 -12.16
N GLY A 103 -10.63 -3.32 -11.77
CA GLY A 103 -11.24 -4.51 -11.21
C GLY A 103 -11.01 -4.69 -9.71
N CYS A 104 -11.78 -5.60 -9.13
CA CYS A 104 -11.94 -5.66 -7.67
C CYS A 104 -10.84 -6.45 -6.95
N GLY A 105 -10.17 -7.39 -7.61
CA GLY A 105 -9.29 -8.35 -6.93
C GLY A 105 -7.97 -7.76 -6.47
N ILE A 106 -7.39 -6.86 -7.25
CA ILE A 106 -6.05 -6.33 -7.04
C ILE A 106 -5.94 -5.41 -5.81
N TYR A 107 -7.04 -4.74 -5.48
CA TYR A 107 -7.10 -3.77 -4.37
C TYR A 107 -7.41 -4.41 -3.01
N ARG A 108 -7.66 -5.71 -2.97
CA ARG A 108 -7.86 -6.41 -1.69
C ARG A 108 -6.57 -6.40 -0.88
N PRO A 109 -6.58 -6.02 0.41
CA PRO A 109 -5.40 -6.10 1.25
C PRO A 109 -4.75 -7.48 1.31
N ALA A 110 -5.54 -8.56 1.16
CA ALA A 110 -5.04 -9.92 1.10
C ALA A 110 -4.33 -10.27 -0.22
N ALA A 111 -4.52 -9.49 -1.30
CA ALA A 111 -3.85 -9.74 -2.56
C ALA A 111 -2.32 -9.59 -2.42
N ARG A 112 -1.58 -10.52 -3.02
CA ARG A 112 -0.12 -10.57 -2.98
C ARG A 112 0.43 -10.45 -4.40
N HIS A 113 1.33 -9.51 -4.59
CA HIS A 113 2.06 -9.34 -5.83
C HIS A 113 3.55 -9.31 -5.55
N THR A 114 4.35 -9.84 -6.44
CA THR A 114 5.81 -9.82 -6.30
C THR A 114 6.42 -8.91 -7.35
N ARG A 115 7.47 -8.19 -6.96
CA ARG A 115 8.27 -7.37 -7.87
C ARG A 115 9.75 -7.56 -7.60
N PRO A 116 10.60 -7.54 -8.64
CA PRO A 116 12.05 -7.59 -8.45
C PRO A 116 12.54 -6.47 -7.54
N ALA A 117 13.48 -6.76 -6.65
CA ALA A 117 13.99 -5.81 -5.66
C ALA A 117 14.55 -4.52 -6.26
N GLU A 118 15.05 -4.58 -7.49
CA GLU A 118 15.69 -3.45 -8.18
C GLU A 118 14.69 -2.63 -9.00
N LEU A 119 13.43 -3.05 -9.07
CA LEU A 119 12.43 -2.38 -9.90
C LEU A 119 12.14 -0.97 -9.37
N LYS A 120 12.26 0.00 -10.27
CA LYS A 120 11.79 1.38 -10.08
C LYS A 120 10.67 1.63 -11.08
N HIS A 121 9.49 1.94 -10.59
CA HIS A 121 8.32 2.10 -11.44
C HIS A 121 7.37 3.16 -10.89
N ILE A 122 6.69 3.89 -11.78
CA ILE A 122 5.75 4.95 -11.41
C ILE A 122 4.54 4.44 -10.61
N PHE A 123 4.24 3.14 -10.70
CA PHE A 123 3.13 2.50 -9.97
C PHE A 123 3.53 1.95 -8.61
N ILE A 124 4.77 2.14 -8.16
CA ILE A 124 5.25 1.54 -6.92
C ILE A 124 5.90 2.61 -6.04
N GLY A 125 5.37 2.77 -4.84
CA GLY A 125 5.88 3.60 -3.78
C GLY A 125 6.10 2.81 -2.50
N PHE A 126 6.09 3.48 -1.37
CA PHE A 126 6.21 2.85 -0.06
C PHE A 126 5.67 3.75 1.04
N ARG A 127 5.31 3.13 2.14
CA ARG A 127 5.13 3.79 3.43
C ARG A 127 6.01 3.13 4.47
N LEU A 128 6.22 3.80 5.59
CA LEU A 128 7.08 3.30 6.67
C LEU A 128 6.26 2.92 7.90
N ALA A 129 6.72 1.87 8.57
CA ALA A 129 6.37 1.57 9.94
C ALA A 129 7.39 2.25 10.86
N ARG A 130 6.92 2.84 11.94
CA ARG A 130 7.74 3.36 13.02
C ARG A 130 7.59 2.45 14.23
N GLU A 131 8.70 2.02 14.79
CA GLU A 131 8.73 1.32 16.07
C GLU A 131 8.74 2.34 17.22
N GLU A 132 8.02 2.03 18.28
CA GLU A 132 8.01 2.84 19.50
C GLU A 132 9.22 2.56 20.39
#